data_45530f0efb02e742e76ae22c7ad3ae9a
#
_entry.id   45530f0efb02e742e76ae22c7ad3ae9a
#
_cell.length_a   1.000
_cell.length_b   1.000
_cell.length_c   1.000
_cell.angle_alpha   90.00
_cell.angle_beta   90.00
_cell.angle_gamma   90.00
#
_symmetry.space_group_name_H-M   'P 1'
#
loop_
_entity.id
_entity.type
_entity.pdbx_description
1 polymer ?
#
loop_
_entity_poly.entity_id
_entity_poly.type
_entity_poly.pdbx_seq_one_letter_code
_entity_poly.pdbx_strand_id
1 'polypeptide(L)'
;MIQPDFASVHTIHDAKFWEAAMKAMRNFWAREWLMRDIGLRHGTNDLSTVIEIAQTAGLLGANTEMTEAGQIYVTANRHRVEVLKHDSIVSPL
;
A
#
# COMPACT_ATOMS: atom_id res chain seq x y z
N MET A 1 36.18 11.16 -6.79
CA MET A 1 36.17 10.71 -7.76
C MET A 1 35.29 9.70 -8.18
N ILE A 2 34.91 8.81 -7.40
CA ILE A 2 33.99 7.82 -7.74
C ILE A 2 32.62 8.36 -7.87
N GLN A 3 32.34 9.42 -7.21
CA GLN A 3 31.05 9.96 -7.21
C GLN A 3 30.48 10.40 -8.52
N PRO A 4 31.24 11.06 -9.38
CA PRO A 4 30.70 11.45 -10.68
C PRO A 4 30.30 10.24 -11.50
N ASP A 5 31.13 9.23 -11.48
CA ASP A 5 30.83 8.05 -12.25
C ASP A 5 29.65 7.31 -11.68
N PHE A 6 29.61 7.25 -10.38
CA PHE A 6 28.53 6.58 -9.69
C PHE A 6 27.22 7.27 -9.99
N ALA A 7 27.20 8.58 -9.94
CA ALA A 7 26.00 9.33 -10.21
C ALA A 7 25.55 9.16 -11.64
N SER A 8 26.49 9.13 -12.54
CA SER A 8 26.17 8.99 -13.94
C SER A 8 25.54 7.65 -14.24
N VAL A 9 26.14 6.61 -13.75
CA VAL A 9 25.62 5.27 -13.94
C VAL A 9 24.29 5.14 -13.25
N HIS A 10 24.18 5.70 -12.10
CA HIS A 10 22.96 5.67 -11.35
C HIS A 10 21.83 6.30 -12.14
N THR A 11 22.08 7.44 -12.72
CA THR A 11 21.06 8.14 -13.47
C THR A 11 20.53 7.32 -14.61
N ILE A 12 21.39 6.61 -15.29
CA ILE A 12 20.98 5.88 -16.46
C ILE A 12 20.24 4.62 -16.11
N HIS A 13 20.77 3.84 -15.20
CA HIS A 13 20.15 2.57 -14.92
C HIS A 13 19.04 2.66 -13.93
N ASP A 14 19.13 3.60 -13.04
CA ASP A 14 18.23 3.61 -11.93
C ASP A 14 16.86 4.14 -12.20
N ALA A 15 16.62 4.72 -13.35
CA ALA A 15 15.28 5.20 -13.64
C ALA A 15 14.27 4.05 -13.54
N LYS A 16 14.57 2.95 -14.19
CA LYS A 16 13.68 1.80 -14.15
C LYS A 16 13.72 1.08 -12.82
N PHE A 17 14.92 1.03 -12.24
CA PHE A 17 15.08 0.37 -10.96
C PHE A 17 14.26 1.08 -9.88
N TRP A 18 14.35 2.41 -9.86
CA TRP A 18 13.62 3.18 -8.88
C TRP A 18 12.12 3.09 -9.08
N GLU A 19 11.67 3.07 -10.32
CA GLU A 19 10.26 2.91 -10.59
C GLU A 19 9.75 1.58 -10.08
N ALA A 20 10.50 0.51 -10.34
CA ALA A 20 10.10 -0.81 -9.88
C ALA A 20 10.14 -0.89 -8.37
N ALA A 21 11.15 -0.31 -7.74
CA ALA A 21 11.28 -0.33 -6.31
C ALA A 21 10.18 0.47 -5.65
N MET A 22 9.83 1.62 -6.21
CA MET A 22 8.77 2.43 -5.65
C MET A 22 7.43 1.78 -5.81
N LYS A 23 7.21 1.11 -6.93
CA LYS A 23 5.97 0.38 -7.14
C LYS A 23 5.85 -0.78 -6.15
N ALA A 24 6.93 -1.52 -5.94
CA ALA A 24 6.94 -2.62 -5.00
C ALA A 24 6.68 -2.11 -3.58
N MET A 25 7.27 -0.99 -3.24
CA MET A 25 7.07 -0.40 -1.93
C MET A 25 5.64 0.07 -1.74
N ARG A 26 5.06 0.69 -2.76
CA ARG A 26 3.67 1.12 -2.69
C ARG A 26 2.75 -0.07 -2.52
N ASN A 27 3.03 -1.17 -3.23
CA ASN A 27 2.23 -2.37 -3.11
C ASN A 27 2.36 -2.99 -1.73
N PHE A 28 3.58 -2.96 -1.17
CA PHE A 28 3.81 -3.48 0.16
C PHE A 28 3.01 -2.69 1.20
N TRP A 29 3.09 -1.38 1.16
CA TRP A 29 2.38 -0.54 2.12
C TRP A 29 0.87 -0.61 1.92
N ALA A 30 0.43 -0.72 0.68
CA ALA A 30 -0.99 -0.85 0.39
C ALA A 30 -1.54 -2.15 0.97
N ARG A 31 -0.78 -3.23 0.85
CA ARG A 31 -1.18 -4.52 1.42
C ARG A 31 -1.21 -4.46 2.93
N GLU A 32 -0.20 -3.81 3.54
CA GLU A 32 -0.17 -3.66 4.98
C GLU A 32 -1.35 -2.85 5.48
N TRP A 33 -1.66 -1.79 4.77
CA TRP A 33 -2.81 -0.95 5.11
C TRP A 33 -4.11 -1.75 4.99
N LEU A 34 -4.22 -2.52 3.93
CA LEU A 34 -5.41 -3.34 3.70
C LEU A 34 -5.62 -4.34 4.82
N MET A 35 -4.55 -5.03 5.20
CA MET A 35 -4.65 -6.04 6.24
C MET A 35 -5.01 -5.42 7.58
N ARG A 36 -4.46 -4.26 7.87
CA ARG A 36 -4.79 -3.56 9.10
C ARG A 36 -6.27 -3.14 9.09
N ASP A 37 -6.73 -2.61 7.98
CA ASP A 37 -8.10 -2.16 7.86
C ASP A 37 -9.08 -3.31 8.04
N ILE A 38 -8.80 -4.44 7.40
CA ILE A 38 -9.63 -5.62 7.52
C ILE A 38 -9.64 -6.13 8.96
N GLY A 39 -8.48 -6.16 9.59
CA GLY A 39 -8.38 -6.59 10.97
C GLY A 39 -9.23 -5.74 11.90
N LEU A 40 -9.18 -4.43 11.69
CA LEU A 40 -9.97 -3.51 12.50
C LEU A 40 -11.46 -3.69 12.26
N ARG A 41 -11.86 -3.84 11.02
CA ARG A 41 -13.28 -4.00 10.70
C ARG A 41 -13.86 -5.29 11.22
N HIS A 42 -13.03 -6.33 11.27
CA HIS A 42 -13.49 -7.64 11.72
C HIS A 42 -13.09 -7.97 13.15
N GLY A 43 -12.41 -7.02 13.80
CA GLY A 43 -12.07 -7.19 15.21
C GLY A 43 -11.07 -8.31 15.45
N THR A 44 -10.10 -8.49 14.57
CA THR A 44 -9.14 -9.56 14.73
C THR A 44 -7.72 -9.07 14.48
N ASN A 45 -6.76 -9.64 15.19
CA ASN A 45 -5.37 -9.38 14.98
C ASN A 45 -4.71 -10.58 14.37
N ASP A 46 -5.43 -11.65 14.14
CA ASP A 46 -4.84 -12.88 13.62
C ASP A 46 -4.56 -12.73 12.14
N LEU A 47 -3.28 -12.77 11.79
CA LEU A 47 -2.85 -12.54 10.43
C LEU A 47 -3.46 -13.54 9.45
N SER A 48 -3.51 -14.80 9.83
CA SER A 48 -4.10 -15.82 8.98
C SER A 48 -5.55 -15.54 8.67
N THR A 49 -6.29 -15.11 9.67
CA THR A 49 -7.70 -14.80 9.51
C THR A 49 -7.88 -13.59 8.60
N VAL A 50 -7.05 -12.56 8.80
CA VAL A 50 -7.12 -11.36 7.98
C VAL A 50 -6.84 -11.70 6.53
N ILE A 51 -5.82 -12.49 6.27
CA ILE A 51 -5.47 -12.89 4.93
C ILE A 51 -6.60 -13.67 4.29
N GLU A 52 -7.19 -14.59 5.04
CA GLU A 52 -8.29 -15.39 4.53
C GLU A 52 -9.49 -14.54 4.16
N ILE A 53 -9.81 -13.57 4.99
CA ILE A 53 -10.90 -12.64 4.72
C ILE A 53 -10.61 -11.87 3.44
N ALA A 54 -9.40 -11.36 3.32
CA ALA A 54 -9.03 -10.57 2.15
C ALA A 54 -9.05 -11.42 0.88
N GLN A 55 -8.61 -12.65 0.96
CA GLN A 55 -8.62 -13.55 -0.18
C GLN A 55 -10.04 -13.90 -0.59
N THR A 56 -10.90 -14.15 0.38
CA THR A 56 -12.28 -14.47 0.11
C THR A 56 -13.00 -13.28 -0.54
N ALA A 57 -12.63 -12.09 -0.13
CA ALA A 57 -13.21 -10.87 -0.71
C ALA A 57 -12.60 -10.51 -2.07
N GLY A 58 -11.59 -11.23 -2.51
CA GLY A 58 -10.95 -10.95 -3.78
C GLY A 58 -9.96 -9.80 -3.74
N LEU A 59 -9.58 -9.35 -2.56
CA LEU A 59 -8.66 -8.23 -2.42
C LEU A 59 -7.21 -8.68 -2.42
N LEU A 60 -6.96 -9.92 -2.03
CA LEU A 60 -5.65 -10.54 -2.13
C LEU A 60 -5.74 -11.81 -2.95
N GLY A 61 -4.69 -12.14 -3.66
CA GLY A 61 -4.64 -13.37 -4.44
C GLY A 61 -4.19 -14.54 -3.61
N ALA A 62 -4.05 -15.68 -4.26
CA ALA A 62 -3.70 -16.93 -3.59
C ALA A 62 -2.36 -16.87 -2.88
N ASN A 63 -1.43 -16.08 -3.40
CA ASN A 63 -0.12 -15.91 -2.80
C ASN A 63 -0.04 -14.62 -1.98
N THR A 64 -1.14 -14.12 -1.53
CA THR A 64 -1.28 -12.91 -0.75
C THR A 64 -0.81 -11.66 -1.47
N GLU A 65 -0.78 -11.71 -2.79
CA GLU A 65 -0.45 -10.53 -3.56
C GLU A 65 -1.68 -9.64 -3.72
N MET A 66 -1.46 -8.35 -3.87
CA MET A 66 -2.57 -7.41 -4.08
C MET A 66 -3.22 -7.65 -5.43
N THR A 67 -4.52 -7.78 -5.45
CA THR A 67 -5.26 -7.86 -6.70
C THR A 67 -5.62 -6.45 -7.14
N GLU A 68 -6.15 -6.33 -8.35
CA GLU A 68 -6.61 -5.03 -8.83
C GLU A 68 -7.73 -4.51 -7.94
N ALA A 69 -8.63 -5.39 -7.54
CA ALA A 69 -9.71 -5.02 -6.64
C ALA A 69 -9.16 -4.54 -5.30
N GLY A 70 -8.09 -5.18 -4.81
CA GLY A 70 -7.45 -4.76 -3.59
C GLY A 70 -6.85 -3.36 -3.70
N GLN A 71 -6.22 -3.08 -4.85
CA GLN A 71 -5.65 -1.76 -5.09
C GLN A 71 -6.73 -0.68 -5.11
N ILE A 72 -7.82 -0.96 -5.77
CA ILE A 72 -8.94 -0.02 -5.84
C ILE A 72 -9.50 0.23 -4.44
N TYR A 73 -9.66 -0.85 -3.69
CA TYR A 73 -10.19 -0.75 -2.34
C TYR A 73 -9.30 0.15 -1.46
N VAL A 74 -8.00 -0.09 -1.50
CA VAL A 74 -7.07 0.68 -0.68
C VAL A 74 -7.07 2.14 -1.09
N THR A 75 -7.02 2.41 -2.38
CA THR A 75 -6.98 3.77 -2.86
C THR A 75 -8.23 4.54 -2.45
N ALA A 76 -9.38 3.93 -2.63
CA ALA A 76 -10.64 4.58 -2.29
C ALA A 76 -10.77 4.83 -0.79
N ASN A 77 -10.39 3.85 0.01
CA ASN A 77 -10.59 3.96 1.45
C ASN A 77 -9.55 4.85 2.13
N ARG A 78 -8.32 4.80 1.65
CA ARG A 78 -7.28 5.69 2.18
C ARG A 78 -7.64 7.14 1.91
N HIS A 79 -8.10 7.40 0.73
CA HIS A 79 -8.47 8.76 0.36
C HIS A 79 -9.61 9.27 1.25
N ARG A 80 -10.59 8.42 1.49
CA ARG A 80 -11.70 8.77 2.34
C ARG A 80 -11.27 9.08 3.76
N VAL A 81 -10.38 8.27 4.30
CA VAL A 81 -9.90 8.47 5.65
C VAL A 81 -9.13 9.78 5.75
N GLU A 82 -8.32 10.09 4.76
CA GLU A 82 -7.57 11.32 4.75
C GLU A 82 -8.48 12.53 4.68
N VAL A 83 -9.52 12.46 3.90
CA VAL A 83 -10.47 13.55 3.78
C VAL A 83 -11.20 13.77 5.11
N LEU A 84 -11.65 12.70 5.73
CA LEU A 84 -12.33 12.81 7.02
C LEU A 84 -11.42 13.37 8.10
N LYS A 85 -10.16 12.96 8.08
CA LYS A 85 -9.19 13.42 9.01
C LYS A 85 -8.94 14.91 8.86
N HIS A 86 -8.89 15.35 7.63
CA HIS A 86 -8.70 16.75 7.33
C HIS A 86 -9.89 17.58 7.80
N ASP A 87 -11.07 17.08 7.58
CA ASP A 87 -12.29 17.73 8.02
C ASP A 87 -12.34 17.83 9.54
N SER A 88 -11.87 16.82 10.21
CA SER A 88 -11.81 16.83 11.65
C SER A 88 -10.93 17.92 12.18
N ILE A 89 -9.87 18.22 11.50
CA ILE A 89 -8.96 19.27 11.89
C ILE A 89 -9.60 20.63 11.73
N VAL A 90 -10.37 20.79 10.69
CA VAL A 90 -11.01 22.04 10.39
C VAL A 90 -12.28 22.26 11.20
N SER A 91 -12.97 21.19 11.44
CA SER A 91 -14.25 21.21 12.05
C SER A 91 -14.35 21.80 13.43
N PRO A 92 -13.41 21.69 14.30
CA PRO A 92 -13.55 22.17 15.66
C PRO A 92 -13.84 23.62 15.81
N LEU A 93 -13.83 24.29 14.78
CA LEU A 93 -14.18 25.68 14.87
C LEU A 93 -15.64 25.88 14.64
#